data_d7b22e6ae994aa60867f60efdfb73b3a
#
_entry.id   d7b22e6ae994aa60867f60efdfb73b3a
#
_cell.length_a   1.000
_cell.length_b   1.000
_cell.length_c   1.000
_cell.angle_alpha   90.00
_cell.angle_beta   90.00
_cell.angle_gamma   90.00
#
_symmetry.space_group_name_H-M   'P 1'
#
loop_
_entity.id
_entity.type
_entity.pdbx_description
1 polymer ?
#
loop_
_entity_poly.entity_id
_entity_poly.type
_entity_poly.pdbx_seq_one_letter_code
_entity_poly.pdbx_strand_id
1 'polypeptide(L)'
;FIVPGALADADAERAMLVRVLHELAILEPLVSASEAEADPDARIRFQYDWLRQDLERVRDGIQAHLDAPRNEPRPLPPLRGDYRQ
;
A
#
# COMPACT_ATOMS: atom_id res chain seq x y z
N PHE A 1 0.13 1.11 -33.34
CA PHE A 1 -0.71 0.71 -32.53
C PHE A 1 -0.49 1.15 -31.23
N ILE A 2 -1.27 1.50 -30.66
CA ILE A 2 -1.05 1.96 -29.63
C ILE A 2 -1.76 1.74 -28.66
N VAL A 3 -1.38 1.50 -27.82
CA VAL A 3 -1.95 1.21 -26.86
C VAL A 3 -2.02 2.29 -26.04
N PRO A 4 -2.99 2.65 -25.56
CA PRO A 4 -3.08 3.69 -24.66
C PRO A 4 -2.56 3.11 -23.42
N GLY A 5 -1.42 2.68 -23.49
CA GLY A 5 -0.87 1.99 -22.41
C GLY A 5 -0.83 2.76 -21.13
N ALA A 6 -0.61 4.07 -21.19
CA ALA A 6 -0.47 4.83 -19.97
C ALA A 6 -1.73 4.80 -19.12
N LEU A 7 -2.91 4.95 -19.75
CA LEU A 7 -4.13 4.88 -18.99
C LEU A 7 -4.43 3.49 -18.51
N ALA A 8 -4.24 2.52 -19.39
CA ALA A 8 -4.48 1.14 -19.02
C ALA A 8 -3.56 0.72 -17.92
N ASP A 9 -2.29 1.17 -17.97
CA ASP A 9 -1.34 0.79 -16.95
C ASP A 9 -1.70 1.41 -15.60
N ALA A 10 -2.16 2.65 -15.59
CA ALA A 10 -2.53 3.28 -14.34
C ALA A 10 -3.73 2.59 -13.71
N ASP A 11 -4.71 2.23 -14.52
CA ASP A 11 -5.88 1.53 -13.97
C ASP A 11 -5.50 0.13 -13.54
N ALA A 12 -4.64 -0.54 -14.29
CA ALA A 12 -4.21 -1.88 -13.92
C ALA A 12 -3.41 -1.83 -12.63
N GLU A 13 -2.57 -0.82 -12.49
CA GLU A 13 -1.81 -0.69 -11.25
C GLU A 13 -2.71 -0.47 -10.06
N ARG A 14 -3.72 0.41 -10.21
CA ARG A 14 -4.65 0.66 -9.11
C ARG A 14 -5.37 -0.62 -8.73
N ALA A 15 -5.82 -1.38 -9.72
CA ALA A 15 -6.51 -2.62 -9.45
C ALA A 15 -5.62 -3.60 -8.70
N MET A 16 -4.35 -3.66 -9.08
CA MET A 16 -3.43 -4.57 -8.40
C MET A 16 -3.12 -4.08 -6.99
N LEU A 17 -3.04 -2.78 -6.77
CA LEU A 17 -2.82 -2.27 -5.42
C LEU A 17 -4.01 -2.54 -4.52
N VAL A 18 -5.22 -2.43 -5.06
CA VAL A 18 -6.41 -2.82 -4.29
C VAL A 18 -6.32 -4.29 -3.91
N ARG A 19 -5.83 -5.11 -4.83
CA ARG A 19 -5.64 -6.51 -4.55
C ARG A 19 -4.61 -6.73 -3.44
N VAL A 20 -3.54 -5.95 -3.47
CA VAL A 20 -2.54 -6.03 -2.41
C VAL A 20 -3.17 -5.71 -1.06
N LEU A 21 -4.00 -4.67 -1.00
CA LEU A 21 -4.69 -4.34 0.25
C LEU A 21 -5.56 -5.49 0.72
N HIS A 22 -6.24 -6.12 -0.21
CA HIS A 22 -7.09 -7.26 0.14
C HIS A 22 -6.26 -8.41 0.68
N GLU A 23 -5.13 -8.69 0.07
CA GLU A 23 -4.27 -9.77 0.54
C GLU A 23 -3.63 -9.43 1.88
N LEU A 24 -3.34 -8.16 2.12
CA LEU A 24 -2.82 -7.76 3.42
C LEU A 24 -3.87 -8.02 4.52
N ALA A 25 -5.13 -7.78 4.21
CA ALA A 25 -6.18 -8.07 5.18
C ALA A 25 -6.27 -9.56 5.48
N ILE A 26 -5.99 -10.40 4.49
CA ILE A 26 -6.01 -11.84 4.69
C ILE A 26 -4.83 -12.29 5.54
N LEU A 27 -3.74 -11.55 5.51
CA LEU A 27 -2.58 -11.90 6.32
C LEU A 27 -2.82 -11.72 7.80
N GLU A 28 -3.70 -10.82 8.20
CA GLU A 28 -3.91 -10.56 9.62
C GLU A 28 -4.23 -11.81 10.43
N PRO A 29 -5.22 -12.59 10.04
CA PRO A 29 -5.49 -13.81 10.81
C PRO A 29 -4.35 -14.81 10.76
N LEU A 30 -3.56 -14.81 9.69
CA LEU A 30 -2.42 -15.71 9.64
C LEU A 30 -1.33 -15.25 10.61
N VAL A 31 -1.12 -13.95 10.73
CA VAL A 31 -0.17 -13.42 11.69
C VAL A 31 -0.62 -13.81 13.11
N SER A 32 -1.89 -13.64 13.39
CA SER A 32 -2.42 -14.00 14.72
C SER A 32 -2.30 -15.49 14.98
N ALA A 33 -2.56 -16.30 13.96
CA ALA A 33 -2.43 -17.75 14.13
C ALA A 33 -0.98 -18.14 14.39
N SER A 34 -0.05 -17.49 13.71
CA SER A 34 1.36 -17.75 13.92
C SER A 34 1.76 -17.39 15.34
N GLU A 35 1.28 -16.24 15.82
CA GLU A 35 1.60 -15.82 17.17
C GLU A 35 1.07 -16.79 18.21
N ALA A 36 -0.11 -17.34 17.96
CA ALA A 36 -0.71 -18.30 18.86
C ALA A 36 0.12 -19.58 18.98
N GLU A 37 0.90 -19.88 17.95
CA GLU A 37 1.76 -21.05 17.98
C GLU A 37 3.15 -20.73 18.51
N ALA A 38 3.43 -19.49 18.84
CA ALA A 38 4.77 -19.12 19.27
C ALA A 38 5.06 -19.68 20.65
N ASP A 39 6.32 -20.07 20.85
CA ASP A 39 6.77 -20.58 22.14
C ASP A 39 7.03 -19.40 23.07
N PRO A 40 6.26 -19.23 24.13
CA PRO A 40 6.48 -18.08 25.02
C PRO A 40 7.81 -18.14 25.76
N ASP A 41 8.44 -19.31 25.81
CA ASP A 41 9.70 -19.45 26.52
C ASP A 41 10.90 -19.39 25.59
N ALA A 42 10.70 -19.13 24.31
CA ALA A 42 11.83 -19.09 23.38
C ALA A 42 12.76 -17.96 23.73
N ARG A 43 14.07 -18.22 23.59
CA ARG A 43 15.02 -17.18 23.85
C ARG A 43 14.94 -16.07 22.86
N ILE A 44 14.75 -16.39 21.60
CA ILE A 44 14.61 -15.40 20.56
C ILE A 44 13.17 -15.47 20.11
N ARG A 45 12.50 -14.34 20.21
CA ARG A 45 11.10 -14.35 19.89
C ARG A 45 10.84 -13.39 18.76
N PHE A 46 9.99 -13.80 17.83
CA PHE A 46 9.60 -12.95 16.73
C PHE A 46 8.70 -11.83 17.27
N GLN A 47 8.94 -10.61 16.84
CA GLN A 47 8.21 -9.46 17.36
C GLN A 47 6.97 -9.21 16.53
N TYR A 48 5.88 -9.87 16.92
CA TYR A 48 4.63 -9.80 16.16
C TYR A 48 4.02 -8.41 16.17
N ASP A 49 4.18 -7.68 17.26
CA ASP A 49 3.65 -6.32 17.30
C ASP A 49 4.36 -5.42 16.29
N TRP A 50 5.66 -5.61 16.13
CA TRP A 50 6.40 -4.83 15.14
C TRP A 50 5.92 -5.20 13.73
N LEU A 51 5.68 -6.47 13.48
CA LEU A 51 5.18 -6.89 12.18
C LEU A 51 3.81 -6.27 11.91
N ARG A 52 2.93 -6.29 12.91
CA ARG A 52 1.61 -5.70 12.73
C ARG A 52 1.69 -4.22 12.44
N GLN A 53 2.56 -3.51 13.14
CA GLN A 53 2.74 -2.08 12.91
C GLN A 53 3.26 -1.82 11.51
N ASP A 54 4.20 -2.64 11.05
CA ASP A 54 4.74 -2.46 9.72
C ASP A 54 3.70 -2.76 8.66
N LEU A 55 2.91 -3.81 8.84
CA LEU A 55 1.87 -4.14 7.88
C LEU A 55 0.82 -3.04 7.83
N GLU A 56 0.49 -2.47 8.98
CA GLU A 56 -0.47 -1.38 9.01
C GLU A 56 0.08 -0.16 8.30
N ARG A 57 1.36 0.12 8.49
CA ARG A 57 1.98 1.25 7.83
C ARG A 57 1.99 1.06 6.32
N VAL A 58 2.29 -0.15 5.87
CA VAL A 58 2.26 -0.46 4.44
C VAL A 58 0.85 -0.29 3.89
N ARG A 59 -0.13 -0.82 4.61
CA ARG A 59 -1.52 -0.71 4.18
C ARG A 59 -1.95 0.74 4.08
N ASP A 60 -1.59 1.53 5.10
CA ASP A 60 -1.99 2.94 5.11
C ASP A 60 -1.32 3.71 3.98
N GLY A 61 -0.06 3.37 3.66
CA GLY A 61 0.62 4.01 2.55
C GLY A 61 -0.04 3.71 1.21
N ILE A 62 -0.42 2.46 1.02
CA ILE A 62 -1.10 2.09 -0.22
C ILE A 62 -2.46 2.78 -0.30
N GLN A 63 -3.19 2.77 0.82
CA GLN A 63 -4.51 3.39 0.82
C GLN A 63 -4.41 4.89 0.55
N ALA A 64 -3.43 5.55 1.15
CA ALA A 64 -3.24 6.98 0.91
C ALA A 64 -2.93 7.25 -0.55
N HIS A 65 -2.12 6.39 -1.15
CA HIS A 65 -1.81 6.56 -2.57
C HIS A 65 -3.07 6.39 -3.42
N LEU A 66 -3.90 5.41 -3.10
CA LEU A 66 -5.11 5.18 -3.86
C LEU A 66 -6.13 6.29 -3.67
N ASP A 67 -6.13 6.90 -2.49
CA ASP A 67 -7.09 7.97 -2.20
C ASP A 67 -6.63 9.34 -2.68
N ALA A 68 -5.36 9.46 -3.06
CA ALA A 68 -4.85 10.76 -3.49
C ALA A 68 -5.54 11.22 -4.77
N PRO A 69 -5.71 12.52 -4.91
CA PRO A 69 -6.32 13.02 -6.12
C PRO A 69 -5.51 12.64 -7.34
N ARG A 70 -6.21 12.26 -8.35
CA ARG A 70 -5.52 11.87 -9.48
C ARG A 70 -5.35 12.97 -10.36
N ASN A 71 -4.95 13.88 -10.13
CA ASN A 71 -4.86 14.91 -10.93
C ASN A 71 -3.99 14.96 -11.81
N GLU A 72 -3.74 14.54 -12.12
CA GLU A 72 -2.95 14.56 -12.87
C GLU A 72 -3.04 15.35 -13.61
N PRO A 73 -2.72 15.65 -14.09
CA PRO A 73 -2.18 16.35 -14.53
C PRO A 73 -2.34 17.48 -14.40
N ARG A 74 -2.40 17.92 -14.09
CA ARG A 74 -2.54 18.87 -13.93
C ARG A 74 -1.79 19.59 -14.15
N PRO A 75 -1.64 20.00 -14.52
CA PRO A 75 -0.90 20.51 -14.65
C PRO A 75 -0.55 21.28 -14.26
N LEU A 76 -0.50 21.33 -14.11
CA LEU A 76 -0.06 22.00 -13.69
C LEU A 76 0.39 22.73 -13.53
N PRO A 77 0.42 23.03 -13.46
CA PRO A 77 0.82 23.72 -13.11
C PRO A 77 1.33 24.39 -13.00
N PRO A 78 1.32 24.65 -13.06
CA PRO A 78 1.88 25.16 -12.69
C PRO A 78 2.31 25.78 -12.26
N LEU A 79 2.10 25.82 -12.19
CA LEU A 79 2.48 26.30 -11.65
C LEU A 79 3.26 26.64 -11.19
N ARG A 80 3.25 26.79 -11.15
CA ARG A 80 3.88 27.07 -10.59
C ARG A 80 4.66 27.54 -10.54
N GLY A 81 4.34 27.65 -10.97
CA GLY A 81 4.89 27.95 -10.63
C GLY A 81 5.27 28.27 -10.39
N ASP A 82 4.92 28.41 -10.56
CA ASP A 82 5.07 28.78 -10.13
C ASP A 82 5.27 28.79 -9.71
N TYR A 83 4.82 28.88 -10.12
CA TYR A 83 4.74 29.08 -9.66
C TYR A 83 5.22 29.09 -9.28
N ARG A 84 4.87 29.27 -9.37
CA ARG A 84 5.07 29.49 -8.98
C ARG A 84 5.52 29.54 -8.57
N GLN A 85 5.22 29.33 -8.89
CA GLN A 85 5.40 29.46 -8.51
C GLN A 85 5.69 29.70 -8.27
#